data_cf2f985eb5d06d1fed2050f441996d20
#
_entry.id   cf2f985eb5d06d1fed2050f441996d20
#
_cell.length_a   1.000
_cell.length_b   1.000
_cell.length_c   1.000
_cell.angle_alpha   90.00
_cell.angle_beta   90.00
_cell.angle_gamma   90.00
#
_symmetry.space_group_name_H-M   'P 1'
#
loop_
_entity.id
_entity.type
_entity.pdbx_description
1 polymer ?
#
loop_
_entity_poly.entity_id
_entity_poly.type
_entity_poly.pdbx_seq_one_letter_code
_entity_poly.pdbx_strand_id
1 'polypeptide(L)'
;MVDPTADDALDATARIARDLIRFDTTNYGEGKSNGEADAAEYVAAHLTRLGLEPEMFESEPGRVSVIARVEGTDRSKPALVVHGHTDVVPAQPDNWSVDPFEGVIKDGMLWGRGAVDMKNMDAMMLTALDDIQVAGKQPARDLVIAFFADEEAGGVLGSHYLVDTHPELFAGATEAISEVGGYSIHLNGARAYLLQTGEKTLVWVKLIARGTAAHGSHLMRDNAVTKLAEAVAAVGRRDWPIRLTDTTSQLLGELARILEVDPQKVGPDELAIATGTASRFIQASLRTTTNPTVLTAGYKHNVIPDTAEALVDIRTLPGEEDAVLAELAELVGPDIEILVLHRDIGLETEFAGPLVEAITGTLNTHDPGAAVLPYLLSGGTDNKALSRLGIKGYGFAPLKLPPEFDFPAMFHGVDERVPLDALVFGRRVLTDLLLNY
;
A
#
# COMPACT_ATOMS: atom_id res chain seq x y z
N MET A 1 -11.20 26.62 -21.56
CA MET A 1 -10.24 26.36 -22.65
C MET A 1 -8.91 26.14 -21.98
N VAL A 2 -8.43 24.89 -21.96
CA VAL A 2 -7.10 24.55 -21.45
C VAL A 2 -6.10 25.07 -22.47
N ASP A 3 -5.07 25.79 -22.01
CA ASP A 3 -3.99 26.29 -22.86
C ASP A 3 -3.18 25.09 -23.37
N PRO A 4 -3.20 24.77 -24.66
CA PRO A 4 -2.46 23.61 -25.19
C PRO A 4 -0.92 23.74 -25.05
N THR A 5 -0.40 24.94 -24.76
CA THR A 5 1.04 25.15 -24.52
C THR A 5 1.46 24.78 -23.10
N ALA A 6 0.54 24.65 -22.15
CA ALA A 6 0.84 24.21 -20.78
C ALA A 6 1.08 22.70 -20.69
N ASP A 7 0.49 21.93 -21.59
CA ASP A 7 0.64 20.47 -21.65
C ASP A 7 2.01 20.02 -22.19
N ASP A 8 2.55 20.77 -23.15
CA ASP A 8 3.89 20.48 -23.72
C ASP A 8 5.04 20.81 -22.73
N ALA A 9 4.77 21.61 -21.72
CA ALA A 9 5.74 21.97 -20.68
C ALA A 9 5.73 21.02 -19.47
N LEU A 10 4.72 20.14 -19.34
CA LEU A 10 4.62 19.19 -18.25
C LEU A 10 5.55 17.99 -18.49
N ASP A 11 6.26 17.57 -17.42
CA ASP A 11 7.09 16.36 -17.46
C ASP A 11 6.24 15.13 -17.86
N ALA A 12 6.86 14.21 -18.62
CA ALA A 12 6.18 13.03 -19.14
C ALA A 12 5.55 12.18 -18.02
N THR A 13 6.23 12.04 -16.88
CA THR A 13 5.72 11.26 -15.74
C THR A 13 4.46 11.89 -15.16
N ALA A 14 4.48 13.20 -14.94
CA ALA A 14 3.31 13.92 -14.43
C ALA A 14 2.13 13.88 -15.42
N ARG A 15 2.42 13.90 -16.73
CA ARG A 15 1.40 13.77 -17.78
C ARG A 15 0.75 12.40 -17.76
N ILE A 16 1.53 11.32 -17.72
CA ILE A 16 1.01 9.94 -17.67
C ILE A 16 0.24 9.71 -16.36
N ALA A 17 0.78 10.17 -15.22
CA ALA A 17 0.06 10.05 -13.94
C ALA A 17 -1.28 10.78 -13.97
N ARG A 18 -1.33 12.01 -14.51
CA ARG A 18 -2.56 12.76 -14.72
C ARG A 18 -3.55 12.01 -15.62
N ASP A 19 -3.06 11.45 -16.73
CA ASP A 19 -3.90 10.74 -17.68
C ASP A 19 -4.47 9.45 -17.06
N LEU A 20 -3.68 8.73 -16.25
CA LEU A 20 -4.14 7.57 -15.48
C LEU A 20 -5.19 7.95 -14.42
N ILE A 21 -5.01 9.08 -13.71
CA ILE A 21 -5.99 9.58 -12.74
C ILE A 21 -7.35 9.83 -13.38
N ARG A 22 -7.39 10.25 -14.64
CA ARG A 22 -8.63 10.53 -15.39
C ARG A 22 -9.46 9.30 -15.73
N PHE A 23 -8.87 8.12 -15.64
CA PHE A 23 -9.64 6.88 -15.63
C PHE A 23 -10.18 6.66 -14.21
N ASP A 24 -11.49 6.77 -14.04
CA ASP A 24 -12.15 6.45 -12.77
C ASP A 24 -12.23 4.92 -12.61
N THR A 25 -11.19 4.37 -12.03
CA THR A 25 -11.04 2.95 -11.71
C THR A 25 -11.42 2.63 -10.26
N THR A 26 -12.41 3.32 -9.73
CA THR A 26 -12.84 3.17 -8.34
C THR A 26 -13.29 1.75 -8.04
N ASN A 27 -12.65 1.16 -7.03
CA ASN A 27 -12.99 -0.14 -6.44
C ASN A 27 -13.74 0.09 -5.12
N TYR A 28 -15.03 -0.27 -5.09
CA TYR A 28 -15.89 -0.12 -3.91
C TYR A 28 -15.82 -1.33 -2.98
N GLY A 29 -15.06 -2.37 -3.36
CA GLY A 29 -15.09 -3.66 -2.67
C GLY A 29 -16.36 -4.45 -2.91
N GLU A 30 -16.46 -5.63 -2.27
CA GLU A 30 -17.63 -6.51 -2.36
C GLU A 30 -18.11 -6.81 -3.81
N GLY A 31 -17.14 -6.91 -4.74
CA GLY A 31 -17.39 -7.17 -6.17
C GLY A 31 -17.97 -5.98 -6.94
N LYS A 32 -17.92 -4.77 -6.38
CA LYS A 32 -18.34 -3.53 -7.06
C LYS A 32 -17.13 -2.71 -7.45
N SER A 33 -17.00 -2.39 -8.72
CA SER A 33 -15.93 -1.54 -9.25
C SER A 33 -16.41 -0.86 -10.54
N ASN A 34 -15.77 0.27 -10.87
CA ASN A 34 -15.92 0.88 -12.21
C ASN A 34 -15.08 0.10 -13.25
N GLY A 35 -14.13 -0.73 -12.79
CA GLY A 35 -13.25 -1.54 -13.61
C GLY A 35 -11.98 -0.80 -14.05
N GLU A 36 -10.98 -1.57 -14.47
CA GLU A 36 -9.65 -1.08 -14.86
C GLU A 36 -9.41 -1.13 -16.37
N ALA A 37 -10.37 -1.63 -17.16
CA ALA A 37 -10.19 -1.92 -18.59
C ALA A 37 -9.62 -0.74 -19.40
N ASP A 38 -10.18 0.46 -19.26
CA ASP A 38 -9.71 1.65 -20.01
C ASP A 38 -8.28 2.05 -19.60
N ALA A 39 -7.94 1.97 -18.32
CA ALA A 39 -6.59 2.23 -17.82
C ALA A 39 -5.61 1.15 -18.31
N ALA A 40 -6.04 -0.11 -18.31
CA ALA A 40 -5.27 -1.23 -18.83
C ALA A 40 -4.99 -1.10 -20.32
N GLU A 41 -5.97 -0.68 -21.14
CA GLU A 41 -5.78 -0.39 -22.57
C GLU A 41 -4.78 0.75 -22.79
N TYR A 42 -4.84 1.82 -21.98
CA TYR A 42 -3.88 2.92 -22.02
C TYR A 42 -2.45 2.44 -21.74
N VAL A 43 -2.26 1.65 -20.67
CA VAL A 43 -0.98 1.06 -20.29
C VAL A 43 -0.46 0.12 -21.39
N ALA A 44 -1.29 -0.82 -21.88
CA ALA A 44 -0.92 -1.76 -22.93
C ALA A 44 -0.52 -1.04 -24.23
N ALA A 45 -1.25 0.01 -24.61
CA ALA A 45 -0.91 0.83 -25.76
C ALA A 45 0.45 1.56 -25.57
N HIS A 46 0.76 2.01 -24.35
CA HIS A 46 2.06 2.61 -24.05
C HIS A 46 3.20 1.58 -24.19
N LEU A 47 3.05 0.41 -23.58
CA LEU A 47 4.05 -0.67 -23.66
C LEU A 47 4.25 -1.15 -25.11
N THR A 48 3.18 -1.23 -25.90
CA THR A 48 3.26 -1.57 -27.35
C THR A 48 4.06 -0.53 -28.13
N ARG A 49 3.93 0.77 -27.84
CA ARG A 49 4.76 1.82 -28.47
C ARG A 49 6.26 1.66 -28.17
N LEU A 50 6.60 1.06 -27.03
CA LEU A 50 7.98 0.70 -26.66
C LEU A 50 8.47 -0.57 -27.36
N GLY A 51 7.64 -1.20 -28.20
CA GLY A 51 7.97 -2.44 -28.90
C GLY A 51 7.87 -3.69 -28.04
N LEU A 52 7.20 -3.59 -26.87
CA LEU A 52 6.89 -4.72 -26.01
C LEU A 52 5.60 -5.41 -26.47
N GLU A 53 5.39 -6.63 -26.02
CA GLU A 53 4.19 -7.43 -26.29
C GLU A 53 3.41 -7.60 -24.98
N PRO A 54 2.62 -6.60 -24.55
CA PRO A 54 1.82 -6.71 -23.34
C PRO A 54 0.69 -7.71 -23.52
N GLU A 55 0.48 -8.53 -22.48
CA GLU A 55 -0.67 -9.42 -22.36
C GLU A 55 -1.67 -8.84 -21.38
N MET A 56 -2.97 -8.89 -21.73
CA MET A 56 -4.06 -8.41 -20.90
C MET A 56 -4.85 -9.61 -20.39
N PHE A 57 -5.09 -9.63 -19.09
CA PHE A 57 -5.78 -10.71 -18.39
C PHE A 57 -7.03 -10.16 -17.71
N GLU A 58 -8.19 -10.59 -18.18
CA GLU A 58 -9.49 -10.23 -17.60
C GLU A 58 -9.99 -11.38 -16.74
N SER A 59 -9.99 -11.19 -15.43
CA SER A 59 -10.46 -12.20 -14.47
C SER A 59 -11.98 -12.22 -14.33
N GLU A 60 -12.62 -11.04 -14.35
CA GLU A 60 -14.04 -10.78 -14.43
C GLU A 60 -14.28 -9.55 -15.31
N PRO A 61 -15.50 -9.33 -15.83
CA PRO A 61 -15.78 -8.21 -16.72
C PRO A 61 -15.29 -6.87 -16.19
N GLY A 62 -14.35 -6.24 -16.91
CA GLY A 62 -13.72 -4.97 -16.56
C GLY A 62 -12.53 -5.06 -15.59
N ARG A 63 -12.26 -6.21 -14.96
CA ARG A 63 -11.14 -6.42 -14.03
C ARG A 63 -9.91 -6.88 -14.81
N VAL A 64 -9.14 -5.94 -15.32
CA VAL A 64 -8.07 -6.21 -16.31
C VAL A 64 -6.72 -5.85 -15.75
N SER A 65 -5.83 -6.85 -15.69
CA SER A 65 -4.39 -6.69 -15.39
C SER A 65 -3.58 -6.72 -16.68
N VAL A 66 -2.43 -6.03 -16.70
CA VAL A 66 -1.52 -5.97 -17.85
C VAL A 66 -0.14 -6.45 -17.45
N ILE A 67 0.42 -7.41 -18.20
CA ILE A 67 1.75 -7.95 -17.95
C ILE A 67 2.59 -7.80 -19.23
N ALA A 68 3.84 -7.38 -19.08
CA ALA A 68 4.82 -7.38 -20.16
C ALA A 68 6.19 -7.82 -19.66
N ARG A 69 6.97 -8.47 -20.52
CA ARG A 69 8.34 -8.86 -20.21
C ARG A 69 9.32 -8.02 -21.04
N VAL A 70 10.30 -7.45 -20.35
CA VAL A 70 11.44 -6.76 -20.95
C VAL A 70 12.64 -7.69 -20.86
N GLU A 71 13.20 -8.08 -22.00
CA GLU A 71 14.36 -8.96 -22.02
C GLU A 71 15.63 -8.23 -21.57
N GLY A 72 16.36 -8.86 -20.65
CA GLY A 72 17.64 -8.38 -20.16
C GLY A 72 18.82 -8.85 -21.03
N THR A 73 19.98 -8.22 -20.83
CA THR A 73 21.23 -8.60 -21.50
C THR A 73 21.83 -9.90 -20.94
N ASP A 74 21.56 -10.23 -19.69
CA ASP A 74 22.03 -11.44 -19.01
C ASP A 74 20.87 -12.25 -18.43
N ARG A 75 20.39 -13.19 -19.21
CA ARG A 75 19.29 -14.10 -18.84
C ARG A 75 19.65 -15.14 -17.78
N SER A 76 20.91 -15.21 -17.36
CA SER A 76 21.31 -16.05 -16.23
C SER A 76 21.00 -15.42 -14.89
N LYS A 77 20.77 -14.12 -14.84
CA LYS A 77 20.30 -13.42 -13.65
C LYS A 77 18.81 -13.70 -13.41
N PRO A 78 18.37 -13.85 -12.17
CA PRO A 78 16.95 -13.90 -11.85
C PRO A 78 16.22 -12.66 -12.36
N ALA A 79 14.98 -12.80 -12.84
CA ALA A 79 14.16 -11.68 -13.24
C ALA A 79 13.72 -10.86 -12.01
N LEU A 80 13.44 -9.57 -12.26
CA LEU A 80 12.83 -8.66 -11.28
C LEU A 80 11.40 -8.37 -11.69
N VAL A 81 10.44 -8.54 -10.78
CA VAL A 81 9.08 -8.04 -10.98
C VAL A 81 9.03 -6.58 -10.56
N VAL A 82 8.45 -5.73 -11.42
CA VAL A 82 8.16 -4.33 -11.12
C VAL A 82 6.68 -4.16 -11.32
N HIS A 83 5.95 -3.92 -10.24
CA HIS A 83 4.50 -3.93 -10.33
C HIS A 83 3.83 -2.75 -9.62
N GLY A 84 2.63 -2.47 -10.07
CA GLY A 84 1.70 -1.54 -9.49
C GLY A 84 0.27 -2.01 -9.69
N HIS A 85 -0.69 -1.25 -9.16
CA HIS A 85 -2.11 -1.46 -9.38
C HIS A 85 -2.76 -0.23 -10.00
N THR A 86 -3.83 -0.46 -10.75
CA THR A 86 -4.51 0.61 -11.49
C THR A 86 -5.85 0.99 -10.90
N ASP A 87 -6.42 0.19 -9.99
CA ASP A 87 -7.62 0.56 -9.25
C ASP A 87 -7.31 1.56 -8.12
N VAL A 88 -8.33 2.19 -7.59
CA VAL A 88 -8.23 3.20 -6.52
C VAL A 88 -9.42 3.10 -5.58
N VAL A 89 -9.25 3.51 -4.30
CA VAL A 89 -10.36 3.61 -3.35
C VAL A 89 -11.37 4.72 -3.75
N PRO A 90 -12.62 4.66 -3.27
CA PRO A 90 -13.62 5.69 -3.53
C PRO A 90 -13.18 7.09 -3.08
N ALA A 91 -13.57 8.09 -3.86
CA ALA A 91 -13.50 9.49 -3.48
C ALA A 91 -14.92 10.07 -3.39
N GLN A 92 -15.14 10.98 -2.43
CA GLN A 92 -16.38 11.76 -2.32
C GLN A 92 -16.10 13.18 -2.82
N PRO A 93 -16.46 13.55 -4.05
CA PRO A 93 -16.06 14.82 -4.68
C PRO A 93 -16.43 16.05 -3.85
N ASP A 94 -17.54 16.02 -3.15
CA ASP A 94 -18.01 17.13 -2.30
C ASP A 94 -17.06 17.48 -1.15
N ASN A 95 -16.15 16.56 -0.78
CA ASN A 95 -15.16 16.78 0.26
C ASN A 95 -13.80 17.27 -0.27
N TRP A 96 -13.61 17.30 -1.61
CA TRP A 96 -12.35 17.63 -2.24
C TRP A 96 -12.29 19.10 -2.68
N SER A 97 -11.09 19.68 -2.64
CA SER A 97 -10.82 21.03 -3.14
C SER A 97 -10.75 21.11 -4.67
N VAL A 98 -10.62 19.98 -5.33
CA VAL A 98 -10.59 19.79 -6.80
C VAL A 98 -11.39 18.55 -7.16
N ASP A 99 -11.72 18.35 -8.44
CA ASP A 99 -12.29 17.08 -8.90
C ASP A 99 -11.23 15.96 -8.72
N PRO A 100 -11.53 14.89 -7.97
CA PRO A 100 -10.57 13.82 -7.68
C PRO A 100 -10.12 13.02 -8.92
N PHE A 101 -10.86 13.07 -10.03
CA PHE A 101 -10.56 12.35 -11.26
C PHE A 101 -10.17 13.25 -12.44
N GLU A 102 -9.87 14.54 -12.20
CA GLU A 102 -9.42 15.44 -13.28
C GLU A 102 -7.89 15.48 -13.42
N GLY A 103 -7.13 15.09 -12.38
CA GLY A 103 -5.67 15.15 -12.38
C GLY A 103 -5.17 16.59 -12.46
N VAL A 104 -5.61 17.42 -11.51
CA VAL A 104 -5.35 18.86 -11.52
C VAL A 104 -3.89 19.16 -11.18
N ILE A 105 -3.23 19.95 -12.02
CA ILE A 105 -1.89 20.50 -11.72
C ILE A 105 -2.07 21.85 -11.04
N LYS A 106 -1.64 21.93 -9.78
CA LYS A 106 -1.77 23.14 -8.96
C LYS A 106 -0.66 23.21 -7.92
N ASP A 107 -0.10 24.40 -7.72
CA ASP A 107 0.92 24.69 -6.69
C ASP A 107 2.14 23.74 -6.75
N GLY A 108 2.58 23.34 -7.95
CA GLY A 108 3.69 22.43 -8.17
C GLY A 108 3.39 20.96 -7.82
N MET A 109 2.11 20.61 -7.67
CA MET A 109 1.65 19.26 -7.35
C MET A 109 0.63 18.75 -8.35
N LEU A 110 0.58 17.45 -8.53
CA LEU A 110 -0.50 16.73 -9.20
C LEU A 110 -1.50 16.28 -8.13
N TRP A 111 -2.76 16.70 -8.29
CA TRP A 111 -3.87 16.42 -7.39
C TRP A 111 -4.83 15.43 -8.04
N GLY A 112 -5.26 14.44 -7.30
CA GLY A 112 -6.29 13.49 -7.72
C GLY A 112 -6.22 12.18 -6.94
N ARG A 113 -7.27 11.40 -6.98
CA ARG A 113 -7.30 10.04 -6.41
C ARG A 113 -6.38 9.13 -7.22
N GLY A 114 -5.45 8.42 -6.53
CA GLY A 114 -4.39 7.66 -7.15
C GLY A 114 -3.10 8.47 -7.41
N ALA A 115 -3.05 9.76 -7.02
CA ALA A 115 -1.83 10.55 -7.17
C ALA A 115 -0.67 10.04 -6.32
N VAL A 116 -0.96 9.26 -5.26
CA VAL A 116 -0.01 8.64 -4.34
C VAL A 116 -0.20 7.12 -4.29
N ASP A 117 -1.43 6.66 -4.43
CA ASP A 117 -1.83 5.27 -4.32
C ASP A 117 -2.60 4.81 -5.56
N MET A 118 -1.94 4.23 -6.61
CA MET A 118 -0.49 4.30 -6.83
C MET A 118 -0.15 4.68 -8.29
N LYS A 119 -1.02 5.43 -8.96
CA LYS A 119 -0.84 5.85 -10.38
C LYS A 119 0.42 6.71 -10.61
N ASN A 120 0.98 7.31 -9.54
CA ASN A 120 2.29 7.95 -9.56
C ASN A 120 3.41 6.94 -9.88
N MET A 121 3.38 5.77 -9.22
CA MET A 121 4.36 4.71 -9.45
C MET A 121 4.16 4.09 -10.84
N ASP A 122 2.92 3.84 -11.26
CA ASP A 122 2.61 3.36 -12.61
C ASP A 122 3.19 4.27 -13.68
N ALA A 123 3.04 5.59 -13.51
CA ALA A 123 3.60 6.58 -14.43
C ALA A 123 5.14 6.61 -14.38
N MET A 124 5.73 6.46 -13.19
CA MET A 124 7.20 6.37 -13.06
C MET A 124 7.74 5.09 -13.72
N MET A 125 7.04 3.96 -13.61
CA MET A 125 7.40 2.71 -14.29
C MET A 125 7.39 2.88 -15.80
N LEU A 126 6.30 3.39 -16.36
CA LEU A 126 6.16 3.61 -17.81
C LEU A 126 7.24 4.56 -18.34
N THR A 127 7.46 5.68 -17.65
CA THR A 127 8.46 6.67 -18.11
C THR A 127 9.90 6.23 -17.87
N ALA A 128 10.18 5.37 -16.89
CA ALA A 128 11.49 4.75 -16.76
C ALA A 128 11.80 3.82 -17.95
N LEU A 129 10.81 3.08 -18.44
CA LEU A 129 10.94 2.29 -19.67
C LEU A 129 11.14 3.17 -20.91
N ASP A 130 10.45 4.32 -21.01
CA ASP A 130 10.70 5.32 -22.08
C ASP A 130 12.16 5.77 -22.07
N ASP A 131 12.72 6.11 -20.88
CA ASP A 131 14.11 6.56 -20.74
C ASP A 131 15.11 5.46 -21.14
N ILE A 132 14.85 4.22 -20.76
CA ILE A 132 15.67 3.06 -21.12
C ILE A 132 15.69 2.89 -22.65
N GLN A 133 14.52 2.98 -23.30
CA GLN A 133 14.40 2.87 -24.74
C GLN A 133 15.10 4.03 -25.47
N VAL A 134 14.87 5.28 -25.03
CA VAL A 134 15.51 6.47 -25.62
C VAL A 134 17.04 6.40 -25.50
N ALA A 135 17.54 5.86 -24.39
CA ALA A 135 18.97 5.65 -24.19
C ALA A 135 19.55 4.53 -25.10
N GLY A 136 18.71 3.75 -25.77
CA GLY A 136 19.13 2.60 -26.58
C GLY A 136 19.81 1.51 -25.73
N LYS A 137 19.45 1.40 -24.47
CA LYS A 137 20.02 0.43 -23.51
C LYS A 137 19.03 -0.69 -23.23
N GLN A 138 19.54 -1.77 -22.69
CA GLN A 138 18.74 -2.88 -22.15
C GLN A 138 19.04 -3.07 -20.67
N PRO A 139 18.05 -3.47 -19.84
CA PRO A 139 18.29 -3.88 -18.46
C PRO A 139 19.33 -5.00 -18.36
N ALA A 140 20.01 -5.08 -17.21
CA ALA A 140 20.97 -6.16 -16.99
C ALA A 140 20.29 -7.55 -16.85
N ARG A 141 19.04 -7.58 -16.39
CA ARG A 141 18.21 -8.79 -16.18
C ARG A 141 16.84 -8.63 -16.82
N ASP A 142 16.12 -9.71 -17.00
CA ASP A 142 14.73 -9.64 -17.42
C ASP A 142 13.90 -8.89 -16.38
N LEU A 143 12.98 -8.03 -16.86
CA LEU A 143 11.97 -7.39 -16.02
C LEU A 143 10.59 -7.94 -16.37
N VAL A 144 9.80 -8.26 -15.36
CA VAL A 144 8.37 -8.53 -15.48
C VAL A 144 7.64 -7.28 -15.01
N ILE A 145 7.05 -6.57 -15.94
CA ILE A 145 6.30 -5.34 -15.68
C ILE A 145 4.84 -5.72 -15.53
N ALA A 146 4.25 -5.44 -14.37
CA ALA A 146 2.88 -5.83 -14.07
C ALA A 146 2.07 -4.63 -13.56
N PHE A 147 0.85 -4.48 -14.09
CA PHE A 147 -0.15 -3.54 -13.61
C PHE A 147 -1.37 -4.38 -13.23
N PHE A 148 -1.60 -4.53 -11.95
CA PHE A 148 -2.66 -5.39 -11.42
C PHE A 148 -3.99 -4.64 -11.30
N ALA A 149 -5.09 -5.37 -11.37
CA ALA A 149 -6.40 -4.95 -10.96
C ALA A 149 -6.66 -5.34 -9.50
N ASP A 150 -7.67 -4.74 -8.84
CA ASP A 150 -8.29 -5.22 -7.61
C ASP A 150 -7.44 -5.17 -6.35
N GLU A 151 -6.31 -4.48 -6.33
CA GLU A 151 -5.46 -4.42 -5.14
C GLU A 151 -6.22 -3.87 -3.93
N GLU A 152 -6.96 -2.78 -4.12
CA GLU A 152 -7.72 -2.04 -3.09
C GLU A 152 -8.86 -2.86 -2.44
N ALA A 153 -9.21 -4.00 -3.04
CA ALA A 153 -10.14 -4.99 -2.45
C ALA A 153 -9.46 -6.32 -2.08
N GLY A 154 -8.13 -6.34 -2.04
CA GLY A 154 -7.32 -7.49 -1.62
C GLY A 154 -6.76 -8.33 -2.76
N GLY A 155 -6.76 -7.84 -4.00
CA GLY A 155 -6.04 -8.40 -5.14
C GLY A 155 -6.55 -9.76 -5.66
N VAL A 156 -7.75 -10.19 -5.20
CA VAL A 156 -8.28 -11.53 -5.53
C VAL A 156 -8.50 -11.69 -7.04
N LEU A 157 -9.01 -10.64 -7.68
CA LEU A 157 -9.29 -10.60 -9.11
C LEU A 157 -8.10 -10.06 -9.94
N GLY A 158 -6.99 -9.71 -9.30
CA GLY A 158 -5.77 -9.20 -9.91
C GLY A 158 -4.58 -10.11 -9.68
N SER A 159 -3.69 -9.75 -8.76
CA SER A 159 -2.43 -10.45 -8.49
C SER A 159 -2.64 -11.90 -8.05
N HIS A 160 -3.60 -12.17 -7.16
CA HIS A 160 -3.89 -13.55 -6.74
C HIS A 160 -4.40 -14.39 -7.90
N TYR A 161 -5.31 -13.86 -8.72
CA TYR A 161 -5.79 -14.56 -9.92
C TYR A 161 -4.63 -14.96 -10.83
N LEU A 162 -3.70 -14.03 -11.12
CA LEU A 162 -2.56 -14.31 -12.00
C LEU A 162 -1.57 -15.31 -11.39
N VAL A 163 -1.27 -15.19 -10.10
CA VAL A 163 -0.40 -16.13 -9.40
C VAL A 163 -0.97 -17.54 -9.40
N ASP A 164 -2.29 -17.68 -9.30
CA ASP A 164 -2.97 -18.99 -9.25
C ASP A 164 -3.17 -19.61 -10.63
N THR A 165 -3.43 -18.81 -11.65
CA THR A 165 -3.82 -19.29 -12.99
C THR A 165 -2.71 -19.17 -14.03
N HIS A 166 -1.79 -18.23 -13.86
CA HIS A 166 -0.71 -17.89 -14.80
C HIS A 166 0.65 -17.70 -14.11
N PRO A 167 1.09 -18.63 -13.24
CA PRO A 167 2.37 -18.48 -12.52
C PRO A 167 3.59 -18.41 -13.46
N GLU A 168 3.47 -18.91 -14.69
CA GLU A 168 4.51 -18.86 -15.73
C GLU A 168 4.90 -17.42 -16.12
N LEU A 169 4.02 -16.43 -15.95
CA LEU A 169 4.32 -15.03 -16.22
C LEU A 169 5.47 -14.51 -15.35
N PHE A 170 5.60 -15.06 -14.14
CA PHE A 170 6.61 -14.69 -13.15
C PHE A 170 7.82 -15.61 -13.16
N ALA A 171 7.93 -16.49 -14.18
CA ALA A 171 9.00 -17.47 -14.25
C ALA A 171 10.39 -16.84 -14.18
N GLY A 172 11.23 -17.39 -13.29
CA GLY A 172 12.60 -16.93 -13.06
C GLY A 172 12.73 -15.68 -12.19
N ALA A 173 11.64 -15.06 -11.75
CA ALA A 173 11.68 -13.97 -10.79
C ALA A 173 11.94 -14.47 -9.37
N THR A 174 12.75 -13.72 -8.62
CA THR A 174 13.06 -14.00 -7.21
C THR A 174 12.80 -12.81 -6.30
N GLU A 175 12.65 -11.62 -6.88
CA GLU A 175 12.46 -10.36 -6.18
C GLU A 175 11.44 -9.50 -6.92
N ALA A 176 10.76 -8.64 -6.16
CA ALA A 176 9.80 -7.68 -6.69
C ALA A 176 9.97 -6.31 -6.02
N ILE A 177 9.68 -5.25 -6.78
CA ILE A 177 9.51 -3.89 -6.23
C ILE A 177 8.12 -3.36 -6.58
N SER A 178 7.53 -2.63 -5.64
CA SER A 178 6.21 -2.03 -5.78
C SER A 178 6.08 -0.76 -4.93
N GLU A 179 4.86 -0.42 -4.57
CA GLU A 179 4.42 0.75 -3.83
C GLU A 179 4.87 0.82 -2.37
N VAL A 180 4.41 1.86 -1.69
CA VAL A 180 4.41 2.13 -0.23
C VAL A 180 5.79 2.03 0.43
N GLY A 181 6.83 2.40 -0.29
CA GLY A 181 8.19 2.54 0.22
C GLY A 181 8.98 3.45 -0.70
N GLY A 182 10.26 3.66 -0.40
CA GLY A 182 11.12 4.52 -1.22
C GLY A 182 10.91 6.03 -1.04
N TYR A 183 9.95 6.46 -0.26
CA TYR A 183 9.74 7.89 0.02
C TYR A 183 10.66 8.41 1.13
N SER A 184 11.02 9.70 1.03
CA SER A 184 11.93 10.30 2.00
C SER A 184 11.21 10.84 3.24
N ILE A 185 11.91 10.68 4.39
CA ILE A 185 11.59 11.34 5.65
C ILE A 185 12.75 12.22 6.10
N HIS A 186 12.48 13.15 7.00
CA HIS A 186 13.47 14.08 7.53
C HIS A 186 13.71 13.84 9.01
N LEU A 187 14.97 13.62 9.39
CA LEU A 187 15.40 13.27 10.74
C LEU A 187 16.51 14.24 11.17
N ASN A 188 16.17 15.21 12.02
CA ASN A 188 17.17 16.16 12.58
C ASN A 188 18.11 16.77 11.52
N GLY A 189 17.56 17.17 10.36
CA GLY A 189 18.32 17.76 9.25
C GLY A 189 18.95 16.74 8.29
N ALA A 190 18.96 15.46 8.61
CA ALA A 190 19.30 14.38 7.68
C ALA A 190 18.07 13.92 6.91
N ARG A 191 18.28 13.32 5.73
CA ARG A 191 17.22 12.65 4.96
C ARG A 191 17.43 11.15 4.98
N ALA A 192 16.34 10.41 5.12
CA ALA A 192 16.33 8.97 4.97
C ALA A 192 15.16 8.54 4.07
N TYR A 193 15.32 7.42 3.39
CA TYR A 193 14.28 6.77 2.59
C TYR A 193 13.81 5.51 3.29
N LEU A 194 12.51 5.32 3.39
CA LEU A 194 11.92 4.13 3.99
C LEU A 194 11.73 3.06 2.90
N LEU A 195 12.51 2.01 2.92
CA LEU A 195 12.32 0.83 2.07
C LEU A 195 11.38 -0.14 2.79
N GLN A 196 10.22 -0.40 2.23
CA GLN A 196 9.29 -1.36 2.83
C GLN A 196 9.85 -2.77 2.63
N THR A 197 10.04 -3.49 3.73
CA THR A 197 10.58 -4.86 3.77
C THR A 197 9.66 -5.83 4.49
N GLY A 198 8.52 -5.37 4.97
CA GLY A 198 7.55 -6.22 5.63
C GLY A 198 6.15 -5.62 5.59
N GLU A 199 5.17 -6.48 5.79
CA GLU A 199 3.74 -6.13 5.79
C GLU A 199 3.03 -6.84 6.92
N LYS A 200 2.15 -6.13 7.61
CA LYS A 200 1.28 -6.75 8.61
C LYS A 200 0.27 -7.68 7.96
N THR A 201 -0.17 -8.65 8.75
CA THR A 201 -1.34 -9.45 8.38
C THR A 201 -2.61 -8.64 8.57
N LEU A 202 -3.49 -8.68 7.59
CA LEU A 202 -4.84 -8.15 7.68
C LEU A 202 -5.79 -9.25 8.14
N VAL A 203 -6.57 -8.96 9.18
CA VAL A 203 -7.65 -9.84 9.65
C VAL A 203 -8.90 -8.99 9.88
N TRP A 204 -9.97 -9.29 9.14
CA TRP A 204 -11.27 -8.68 9.40
C TRP A 204 -12.16 -9.66 10.14
N VAL A 205 -12.74 -9.20 11.23
CA VAL A 205 -13.67 -10.01 11.99
C VAL A 205 -15.00 -9.29 12.18
N LYS A 206 -16.07 -10.10 12.30
CA LYS A 206 -17.37 -9.65 12.76
C LYS A 206 -17.57 -10.16 14.17
N LEU A 207 -17.88 -9.25 15.08
CA LEU A 207 -18.35 -9.54 16.43
C LEU A 207 -19.87 -9.60 16.43
N ILE A 208 -20.46 -10.68 16.94
CA ILE A 208 -21.90 -10.87 16.98
C ILE A 208 -22.34 -11.12 18.42
N ALA A 209 -23.16 -10.24 18.95
CA ALA A 209 -23.84 -10.44 20.22
C ALA A 209 -25.28 -10.89 20.00
N ARG A 210 -25.71 -11.89 20.77
CA ARG A 210 -27.10 -12.38 20.81
C ARG A 210 -27.74 -12.10 22.15
N GLY A 211 -29.04 -11.82 22.11
CA GLY A 211 -29.84 -11.53 23.30
C GLY A 211 -31.32 -11.86 23.07
N THR A 212 -32.15 -11.46 23.98
CA THR A 212 -33.59 -11.68 23.93
C THR A 212 -34.31 -10.44 23.40
N ALA A 213 -35.03 -10.59 22.28
CA ALA A 213 -35.87 -9.51 21.75
C ALA A 213 -37.03 -9.20 22.73
N ALA A 214 -37.28 -7.92 22.97
CA ALA A 214 -38.33 -7.49 23.89
C ALA A 214 -38.83 -6.07 23.60
N HIS A 215 -39.93 -5.70 24.26
CA HIS A 215 -40.37 -4.30 24.27
C HIS A 215 -39.42 -3.47 25.14
N GLY A 216 -39.02 -2.29 24.69
CA GLY A 216 -38.02 -1.41 25.34
C GLY A 216 -38.36 -0.99 26.78
N SER A 217 -39.62 -1.15 27.23
CA SER A 217 -40.01 -0.90 28.63
C SER A 217 -39.73 -2.07 29.59
N HIS A 218 -39.32 -3.23 29.06
CA HIS A 218 -39.03 -4.38 29.89
C HIS A 218 -37.68 -4.27 30.59
N LEU A 219 -37.59 -4.77 31.82
CA LEU A 219 -36.30 -4.93 32.50
C LEU A 219 -35.60 -6.16 31.93
N MET A 220 -34.70 -5.93 30.94
CA MET A 220 -33.94 -6.98 30.27
C MET A 220 -32.46 -6.85 30.61
N ARG A 221 -31.86 -7.96 31.10
CA ARG A 221 -30.41 -8.06 31.34
C ARG A 221 -29.69 -8.71 30.16
N ASP A 222 -30.40 -9.56 29.41
CA ASP A 222 -29.90 -10.25 28.22
C ASP A 222 -30.12 -9.36 26.97
N ASN A 223 -29.33 -8.29 26.84
CA ASN A 223 -29.48 -7.29 25.81
C ASN A 223 -28.26 -7.34 24.85
N ALA A 224 -28.48 -7.73 23.60
CA ALA A 224 -27.44 -7.84 22.57
C ALA A 224 -26.68 -6.54 22.38
N VAL A 225 -27.36 -5.39 22.39
CA VAL A 225 -26.71 -4.07 22.20
C VAL A 225 -25.74 -3.77 23.32
N THR A 226 -26.11 -4.04 24.58
CA THR A 226 -25.24 -3.80 25.74
C THR A 226 -24.00 -4.69 25.69
N LYS A 227 -24.18 -6.00 25.43
CA LYS A 227 -23.06 -6.95 25.29
C LYS A 227 -22.09 -6.51 24.22
N LEU A 228 -22.60 -6.15 23.02
CA LEU A 228 -21.77 -5.71 21.92
C LEU A 228 -21.03 -4.40 22.23
N ALA A 229 -21.71 -3.43 22.85
CA ALA A 229 -21.09 -2.15 23.20
C ALA A 229 -19.92 -2.32 24.19
N GLU A 230 -20.06 -3.22 25.16
CA GLU A 230 -18.98 -3.58 26.09
C GLU A 230 -17.79 -4.23 25.37
N ALA A 231 -18.04 -5.18 24.46
CA ALA A 231 -17.02 -5.83 23.66
C ALA A 231 -16.28 -4.83 22.75
N VAL A 232 -17.02 -4.00 22.01
CA VAL A 232 -16.45 -2.97 21.13
C VAL A 232 -15.60 -1.97 21.93
N ALA A 233 -16.07 -1.56 23.11
CA ALA A 233 -15.31 -0.67 23.98
C ALA A 233 -14.04 -1.34 24.53
N ALA A 234 -14.07 -2.63 24.83
CA ALA A 234 -12.90 -3.40 25.25
C ALA A 234 -11.87 -3.48 24.14
N VAL A 235 -12.30 -3.84 22.93
CA VAL A 235 -11.43 -3.90 21.73
C VAL A 235 -10.81 -2.54 21.42
N GLY A 236 -11.62 -1.47 21.36
CA GLY A 236 -11.14 -0.14 21.01
C GLY A 236 -10.24 0.53 22.05
N ARG A 237 -10.22 0.02 23.29
CA ARG A 237 -9.35 0.50 24.38
C ARG A 237 -8.15 -0.41 24.63
N ARG A 238 -8.02 -1.50 23.88
CA ARG A 238 -6.90 -2.43 24.07
C ARG A 238 -5.61 -1.78 23.59
N ASP A 239 -4.71 -1.48 24.50
CA ASP A 239 -3.33 -1.09 24.19
C ASP A 239 -2.51 -2.37 23.97
N TRP A 240 -2.25 -2.68 22.71
CA TRP A 240 -1.41 -3.81 22.35
C TRP A 240 0.05 -3.51 22.68
N PRO A 241 0.78 -4.48 23.25
CA PRO A 241 2.17 -4.27 23.62
C PRO A 241 3.04 -4.06 22.36
N ILE A 242 4.09 -3.26 22.50
CA ILE A 242 5.15 -3.17 21.49
C ILE A 242 5.82 -4.54 21.40
N ARG A 243 5.91 -5.07 20.19
CA ARG A 243 6.69 -6.25 19.83
C ARG A 243 7.47 -5.93 18.57
N LEU A 244 8.78 -6.07 18.66
CA LEU A 244 9.67 -5.71 17.56
C LEU A 244 9.93 -6.95 16.70
N THR A 245 9.70 -6.80 15.40
CA THR A 245 10.18 -7.72 14.38
C THR A 245 11.63 -7.40 14.04
N ASP A 246 12.27 -8.19 13.19
CA ASP A 246 13.61 -7.89 12.71
C ASP A 246 13.66 -6.56 11.97
N THR A 247 12.68 -6.30 11.10
CA THR A 247 12.52 -5.03 10.36
C THR A 247 12.40 -3.84 11.30
N THR A 248 11.50 -3.90 12.28
CA THR A 248 11.28 -2.77 13.19
C THR A 248 12.43 -2.58 14.18
N SER A 249 13.12 -3.66 14.58
CA SER A 249 14.32 -3.57 15.39
C SER A 249 15.47 -2.86 14.66
N GLN A 250 15.67 -3.19 13.39
CA GLN A 250 16.69 -2.53 12.55
C GLN A 250 16.31 -1.07 12.30
N LEU A 251 15.05 -0.76 11.98
CA LEU A 251 14.58 0.61 11.82
C LEU A 251 14.89 1.45 13.06
N LEU A 252 14.50 0.99 14.26
CA LEU A 252 14.73 1.74 15.50
C LEU A 252 16.22 1.91 15.82
N GLY A 253 17.03 0.90 15.52
CA GLY A 253 18.48 0.99 15.67
C GLY A 253 19.10 2.07 14.78
N GLU A 254 18.70 2.13 13.52
CA GLU A 254 19.16 3.15 12.58
C GLU A 254 18.63 4.55 12.91
N LEU A 255 17.36 4.67 13.36
CA LEU A 255 16.82 5.94 13.85
C LEU A 255 17.62 6.46 15.04
N ALA A 256 17.94 5.62 16.01
CA ALA A 256 18.75 6.00 17.17
C ALA A 256 20.16 6.46 16.74
N ARG A 257 20.76 5.78 15.76
CA ARG A 257 22.07 6.16 15.21
C ARG A 257 22.04 7.52 14.50
N ILE A 258 21.03 7.79 13.65
CA ILE A 258 20.89 9.06 12.92
C ILE A 258 20.59 10.21 13.88
N LEU A 259 19.77 9.96 14.90
CA LEU A 259 19.42 10.95 15.92
C LEU A 259 20.49 11.13 17.00
N GLU A 260 21.56 10.32 16.97
CA GLU A 260 22.65 10.32 17.97
C GLU A 260 22.14 10.13 19.41
N VAL A 261 21.14 9.27 19.60
CA VAL A 261 20.56 8.97 20.91
C VAL A 261 20.86 7.53 21.36
N ASP A 262 20.87 7.32 22.66
CA ASP A 262 21.03 5.99 23.25
C ASP A 262 19.67 5.27 23.23
N PRO A 263 19.52 4.18 22.45
CA PRO A 263 18.23 3.46 22.32
C PRO A 263 17.76 2.80 23.63
N GLN A 264 18.64 2.68 24.64
CA GLN A 264 18.25 2.20 25.96
C GLN A 264 17.59 3.29 26.82
N LYS A 265 17.76 4.56 26.44
CA LYS A 265 17.20 5.72 27.15
C LYS A 265 16.00 6.34 26.47
N VAL A 266 15.86 6.09 25.15
CA VAL A 266 14.78 6.59 24.32
C VAL A 266 13.91 5.39 23.91
N GLY A 267 12.64 5.42 24.26
CA GLY A 267 11.73 4.30 23.97
C GLY A 267 11.38 4.20 22.48
N PRO A 268 10.87 3.03 22.03
CA PRO A 268 10.48 2.82 20.64
C PRO A 268 9.45 3.85 20.11
N ASP A 269 8.45 4.22 20.90
CA ASP A 269 7.45 5.23 20.51
C ASP A 269 8.07 6.62 20.36
N GLU A 270 9.04 6.97 21.21
CA GLU A 270 9.76 8.25 21.13
C GLU A 270 10.62 8.34 19.88
N LEU A 271 11.30 7.24 19.50
CA LEU A 271 12.04 7.13 18.25
C LEU A 271 11.10 7.25 17.04
N ALA A 272 9.94 6.58 17.08
CA ALA A 272 8.93 6.68 16.05
C ALA A 272 8.39 8.13 15.91
N ILE A 273 8.13 8.82 17.02
CA ILE A 273 7.67 10.22 17.02
C ILE A 273 8.71 11.14 16.36
N ALA A 274 9.99 10.88 16.53
CA ALA A 274 11.06 11.68 15.93
C ALA A 274 11.08 11.63 14.38
N THR A 275 10.34 10.70 13.75
CA THR A 275 10.19 10.62 12.29
C THR A 275 9.19 11.65 11.71
N GLY A 276 8.61 12.51 12.55
CA GLY A 276 7.75 13.61 12.13
C GLY A 276 6.45 13.12 11.47
N THR A 277 6.22 13.43 10.21
CA THR A 277 5.00 13.07 9.48
C THR A 277 4.80 11.55 9.34
N ALA A 278 5.88 10.75 9.33
CA ALA A 278 5.81 9.30 9.29
C ALA A 278 5.51 8.63 10.64
N SER A 279 5.47 9.40 11.74
CA SER A 279 5.39 8.87 13.10
C SER A 279 4.21 7.93 13.33
N ARG A 280 3.02 8.24 12.81
CA ARG A 280 1.81 7.42 12.97
C ARG A 280 1.97 6.04 12.30
N PHE A 281 2.56 6.00 11.11
CA PHE A 281 2.84 4.75 10.41
C PHE A 281 3.83 3.89 11.16
N ILE A 282 4.94 4.49 11.61
CA ILE A 282 5.98 3.78 12.33
C ILE A 282 5.48 3.30 13.69
N GLN A 283 4.74 4.11 14.45
CA GLN A 283 4.13 3.66 15.71
C GLN A 283 3.16 2.47 15.49
N ALA A 284 2.37 2.51 14.43
CA ALA A 284 1.47 1.42 14.08
C ALA A 284 2.22 0.13 13.72
N SER A 285 3.42 0.23 13.12
CA SER A 285 4.23 -0.95 12.76
C SER A 285 4.88 -1.65 13.96
N LEU A 286 4.95 -0.99 15.12
CA LEU A 286 5.56 -1.55 16.33
C LEU A 286 4.65 -2.48 17.14
N ARG A 287 3.38 -2.60 16.79
CA ARG A 287 2.37 -3.36 17.56
C ARG A 287 1.20 -3.79 16.69
N THR A 288 0.43 -4.75 17.17
CA THR A 288 -0.90 -5.06 16.64
C THR A 288 -1.81 -3.83 16.80
N THR A 289 -2.74 -3.65 15.87
CA THR A 289 -3.80 -2.64 15.97
C THR A 289 -5.16 -3.31 15.77
N THR A 290 -6.17 -2.86 16.55
CA THR A 290 -7.56 -3.34 16.45
C THR A 290 -8.50 -2.15 16.45
N ASN A 291 -9.19 -1.94 15.34
CA ASN A 291 -10.06 -0.79 15.15
C ASN A 291 -11.50 -1.25 14.85
N PRO A 292 -12.47 -1.04 15.75
CA PRO A 292 -13.88 -1.18 15.40
C PRO A 292 -14.25 -0.14 14.32
N THR A 293 -14.82 -0.60 13.20
CA THR A 293 -15.08 0.26 12.04
C THR A 293 -16.57 0.41 11.74
N VAL A 294 -17.37 -0.61 12.03
CA VAL A 294 -18.82 -0.60 11.82
C VAL A 294 -19.53 -1.11 13.05
N LEU A 295 -20.65 -0.48 13.40
CA LEU A 295 -21.53 -0.91 14.51
C LEU A 295 -22.97 -0.88 14.02
N THR A 296 -23.66 -2.01 14.09
CA THR A 296 -25.06 -2.14 13.66
C THR A 296 -25.90 -2.81 14.76
N ALA A 297 -26.93 -2.13 15.24
CA ALA A 297 -27.80 -2.67 16.28
C ALA A 297 -29.20 -2.04 16.23
N GLY A 298 -30.23 -2.90 16.28
CA GLY A 298 -31.62 -2.48 16.37
C GLY A 298 -32.15 -1.77 15.12
N TYR A 299 -33.46 -1.56 15.10
CA TYR A 299 -34.16 -0.92 13.98
C TYR A 299 -35.28 0.03 14.42
N LYS A 300 -35.61 0.05 15.70
CA LYS A 300 -36.66 0.88 16.26
C LYS A 300 -36.39 1.20 17.73
N HIS A 301 -36.59 2.46 18.13
CA HIS A 301 -36.23 2.96 19.47
C HIS A 301 -36.96 2.28 20.66
N ASN A 302 -38.12 1.65 20.45
CA ASN A 302 -38.87 0.95 21.52
C ASN A 302 -38.82 -0.58 21.41
N VAL A 303 -37.86 -1.14 20.67
CA VAL A 303 -37.63 -2.58 20.49
C VAL A 303 -36.20 -2.91 20.91
N ILE A 304 -36.03 -3.83 21.83
CA ILE A 304 -34.73 -4.44 22.16
C ILE A 304 -34.48 -5.51 21.10
N PRO A 305 -33.41 -5.39 20.29
CA PRO A 305 -33.10 -6.39 19.28
C PRO A 305 -32.51 -7.66 19.87
N ASP A 306 -32.66 -8.77 19.18
CA ASP A 306 -32.06 -10.06 19.52
C ASP A 306 -30.62 -10.23 19.05
N THR A 307 -30.18 -9.34 18.14
CA THR A 307 -28.83 -9.41 17.55
C THR A 307 -28.24 -8.00 17.41
N ALA A 308 -26.94 -7.90 17.64
CA ALA A 308 -26.14 -6.70 17.35
C ALA A 308 -24.79 -7.15 16.77
N GLU A 309 -24.24 -6.40 15.82
CA GLU A 309 -23.02 -6.75 15.07
C GLU A 309 -22.04 -5.58 14.99
N ALA A 310 -20.74 -5.89 15.01
CA ALA A 310 -19.69 -4.92 14.77
C ALA A 310 -18.62 -5.52 13.85
N LEU A 311 -18.00 -4.69 13.00
CA LEU A 311 -16.83 -5.06 12.24
C LEU A 311 -15.58 -4.48 12.91
N VAL A 312 -14.50 -5.26 12.91
CA VAL A 312 -13.20 -4.85 13.45
C VAL A 312 -12.11 -5.12 12.40
N ASP A 313 -11.36 -4.08 12.07
CA ASP A 313 -10.11 -4.18 11.32
C ASP A 313 -8.97 -4.47 12.28
N ILE A 314 -8.30 -5.59 12.07
CA ILE A 314 -7.17 -6.05 12.86
C ILE A 314 -5.94 -6.12 11.97
N ARG A 315 -4.83 -5.52 12.40
CA ARG A 315 -3.54 -5.58 11.73
C ARG A 315 -2.53 -6.17 12.69
N THR A 316 -2.17 -7.45 12.49
CA THR A 316 -1.22 -8.13 13.36
C THR A 316 0.20 -8.02 12.84
N LEU A 317 1.18 -8.17 13.70
CA LEU A 317 2.56 -8.41 13.26
C LEU A 317 2.63 -9.78 12.57
N PRO A 318 3.57 -9.98 11.61
CA PRO A 318 3.70 -11.25 10.90
C PRO A 318 3.84 -12.43 11.87
N GLY A 319 3.01 -13.47 11.66
CA GLY A 319 3.02 -14.71 12.46
C GLY A 319 2.34 -14.65 13.83
N GLU A 320 1.70 -13.52 14.18
CA GLU A 320 1.00 -13.37 15.46
C GLU A 320 -0.53 -13.55 15.38
N GLU A 321 -1.07 -13.85 14.20
CA GLU A 321 -2.50 -13.82 13.91
C GLU A 321 -3.33 -14.71 14.86
N ASP A 322 -2.89 -15.95 15.07
CA ASP A 322 -3.61 -16.90 15.91
C ASP A 322 -3.59 -16.48 17.39
N ALA A 323 -2.46 -15.95 17.86
CA ALA A 323 -2.31 -15.46 19.22
C ALA A 323 -3.21 -14.22 19.46
N VAL A 324 -3.28 -13.32 18.50
CA VAL A 324 -4.12 -12.12 18.56
C VAL A 324 -5.61 -12.49 18.54
N LEU A 325 -6.03 -13.42 17.68
CA LEU A 325 -7.41 -13.90 17.65
C LEU A 325 -7.81 -14.60 18.97
N ALA A 326 -6.90 -15.37 19.57
CA ALA A 326 -7.13 -15.99 20.87
C ALA A 326 -7.29 -14.94 21.99
N GLU A 327 -6.41 -13.92 22.01
CA GLU A 327 -6.50 -12.82 22.98
C GLU A 327 -7.77 -11.98 22.76
N LEU A 328 -8.17 -11.76 21.50
CA LEU A 328 -9.43 -11.09 21.17
C LEU A 328 -10.63 -11.85 21.74
N ALA A 329 -10.64 -13.19 21.60
CA ALA A 329 -11.72 -14.02 22.14
C ALA A 329 -11.82 -13.94 23.67
N GLU A 330 -10.70 -13.90 24.37
CA GLU A 330 -10.67 -13.68 25.82
C GLU A 330 -11.18 -12.27 26.19
N LEU A 331 -10.77 -11.26 25.40
CA LEU A 331 -11.10 -9.85 25.64
C LEU A 331 -12.61 -9.57 25.52
N VAL A 332 -13.25 -10.12 24.48
CA VAL A 332 -14.69 -9.89 24.22
C VAL A 332 -15.59 -10.81 25.05
N GLY A 333 -15.06 -11.92 25.54
CA GLY A 333 -15.75 -12.87 26.40
C GLY A 333 -16.69 -13.84 25.68
N PRO A 334 -17.29 -14.79 26.41
CA PRO A 334 -18.03 -15.92 25.83
C PRO A 334 -19.40 -15.55 25.23
N ASP A 335 -19.92 -14.36 25.52
CA ASP A 335 -21.20 -13.89 24.99
C ASP A 335 -21.12 -13.30 23.58
N ILE A 336 -19.90 -13.21 23.02
CA ILE A 336 -19.63 -12.68 21.70
C ILE A 336 -19.11 -13.76 20.77
N GLU A 337 -19.81 -13.99 19.69
CA GLU A 337 -19.35 -14.83 18.58
C GLU A 337 -18.38 -14.02 17.69
N ILE A 338 -17.22 -14.60 17.35
CA ILE A 338 -16.24 -14.01 16.44
C ILE A 338 -16.31 -14.77 15.13
N LEU A 339 -16.67 -14.09 14.05
CA LEU A 339 -16.63 -14.62 12.69
C LEU A 339 -15.47 -13.96 11.93
N VAL A 340 -14.49 -14.74 11.52
CA VAL A 340 -13.40 -14.25 10.64
C VAL A 340 -13.97 -14.09 9.23
N LEU A 341 -13.96 -12.87 8.71
CA LEU A 341 -14.46 -12.54 7.36
C LEU A 341 -13.34 -12.61 6.32
N HIS A 342 -12.14 -12.17 6.71
CA HIS A 342 -10.97 -12.17 5.86
C HIS A 342 -9.72 -12.39 6.71
N ARG A 343 -8.75 -13.09 6.15
CA ARG A 343 -7.43 -13.28 6.72
C ARG A 343 -6.45 -13.48 5.58
N ASP A 344 -5.42 -12.65 5.53
CA ASP A 344 -4.29 -12.83 4.63
C ASP A 344 -3.03 -13.27 5.41
N ILE A 345 -1.84 -13.02 4.85
CA ILE A 345 -0.55 -13.36 5.45
C ILE A 345 0.25 -12.09 5.75
N GLY A 346 1.06 -12.12 6.80
CA GLY A 346 2.10 -11.13 7.03
C GLY A 346 3.38 -11.50 6.29
N LEU A 347 4.14 -10.50 5.86
CA LEU A 347 5.42 -10.67 5.19
C LEU A 347 6.53 -10.01 5.99
N GLU A 348 7.70 -10.63 6.00
CA GLU A 348 8.94 -10.00 6.43
C GLU A 348 10.08 -10.50 5.53
N THR A 349 10.68 -9.58 4.78
CA THR A 349 11.80 -9.81 3.89
C THR A 349 13.04 -9.19 4.51
N GLU A 350 14.16 -9.89 4.44
CA GLU A 350 15.43 -9.42 5.01
C GLU A 350 15.88 -8.11 4.34
N PHE A 351 16.25 -7.12 5.15
CA PHE A 351 16.85 -5.86 4.69
C PHE A 351 18.33 -6.08 4.35
N ALA A 352 18.58 -6.94 3.37
CA ALA A 352 19.92 -7.31 2.90
C ALA A 352 19.83 -7.90 1.48
N GLY A 353 20.98 -8.03 0.84
CA GLY A 353 21.11 -8.68 -0.45
C GLY A 353 21.23 -7.71 -1.62
N PRO A 354 21.40 -8.28 -2.84
CA PRO A 354 21.80 -7.49 -4.02
C PRO A 354 20.79 -6.39 -4.39
N LEU A 355 19.49 -6.62 -4.25
CA LEU A 355 18.48 -5.61 -4.57
C LEU A 355 18.51 -4.45 -3.56
N VAL A 356 18.62 -4.74 -2.27
CA VAL A 356 18.73 -3.70 -1.23
C VAL A 356 20.01 -2.87 -1.41
N GLU A 357 21.13 -3.51 -1.77
CA GLU A 357 22.39 -2.83 -2.08
C GLU A 357 22.25 -1.94 -3.32
N ALA A 358 21.60 -2.44 -4.39
CA ALA A 358 21.35 -1.68 -5.61
C ALA A 358 20.43 -0.47 -5.37
N ILE A 359 19.33 -0.65 -4.64
CA ILE A 359 18.42 0.43 -4.23
C ILE A 359 19.18 1.49 -3.45
N THR A 360 19.97 1.07 -2.43
CA THR A 360 20.76 1.98 -1.60
C THR A 360 21.79 2.75 -2.42
N GLY A 361 22.51 2.06 -3.30
CA GLY A 361 23.50 2.67 -4.19
C GLY A 361 22.90 3.67 -5.15
N THR A 362 21.74 3.31 -5.75
CA THR A 362 21.04 4.19 -6.69
C THR A 362 20.49 5.44 -5.99
N LEU A 363 19.86 5.28 -4.82
CA LEU A 363 19.41 6.43 -4.04
C LEU A 363 20.56 7.34 -3.64
N ASN A 364 21.70 6.81 -3.22
CA ASN A 364 22.88 7.60 -2.91
C ASN A 364 23.49 8.32 -4.12
N THR A 365 23.30 7.81 -5.31
CA THR A 365 23.70 8.49 -6.57
C THR A 365 22.84 9.74 -6.80
N HIS A 366 21.52 9.65 -6.60
CA HIS A 366 20.59 10.75 -6.85
C HIS A 366 20.37 11.69 -5.66
N ASP A 367 20.63 11.22 -4.43
CA ASP A 367 20.54 12.01 -3.20
C ASP A 367 21.68 11.64 -2.23
N PRO A 368 22.89 12.16 -2.49
CA PRO A 368 24.09 11.79 -1.73
C PRO A 368 23.96 12.05 -0.23
N GLY A 369 24.30 11.03 0.57
CA GLY A 369 24.30 11.09 2.03
C GLY A 369 22.92 10.77 2.66
N ALA A 370 21.89 10.46 1.88
CA ALA A 370 20.64 9.97 2.41
C ALA A 370 20.80 8.51 2.91
N ALA A 371 20.22 8.20 4.07
CA ALA A 371 20.16 6.84 4.57
C ALA A 371 19.00 6.07 3.92
N VAL A 372 19.08 4.73 3.88
CA VAL A 372 17.95 3.86 3.54
C VAL A 372 17.65 3.01 4.77
N LEU A 373 16.39 2.99 5.19
CA LEU A 373 15.94 2.35 6.42
C LEU A 373 14.87 1.30 6.09
N PRO A 374 14.90 0.12 6.72
CA PRO A 374 13.82 -0.84 6.56
C PRO A 374 12.53 -0.34 7.21
N TYR A 375 11.38 -0.77 6.67
CA TYR A 375 10.09 -0.32 7.14
C TYR A 375 9.06 -1.45 7.07
N LEU A 376 8.28 -1.63 8.12
CA LEU A 376 7.16 -2.56 8.19
C LEU A 376 5.85 -1.81 7.92
N LEU A 377 5.22 -2.09 6.78
CA LEU A 377 3.92 -1.52 6.41
C LEU A 377 2.80 -2.09 7.28
N SER A 378 1.90 -1.24 7.75
CA SER A 378 0.69 -1.66 8.47
C SER A 378 -0.45 -2.07 7.53
N GLY A 379 -0.30 -1.87 6.23
CA GLY A 379 -1.18 -2.33 5.15
C GLY A 379 -0.73 -3.66 4.55
N GLY A 380 -1.25 -3.96 3.38
CA GLY A 380 -0.82 -5.05 2.51
C GLY A 380 -0.67 -4.54 1.09
N THR A 381 0.04 -5.28 0.26
CA THR A 381 0.21 -5.00 -1.17
C THR A 381 0.13 -6.31 -1.96
N ASP A 382 0.14 -6.22 -3.27
CA ASP A 382 0.21 -7.39 -4.18
C ASP A 382 1.47 -8.26 -3.98
N ASN A 383 2.48 -7.78 -3.23
CA ASN A 383 3.61 -8.60 -2.82
C ASN A 383 3.18 -9.87 -2.05
N LYS A 384 2.03 -9.83 -1.36
CA LYS A 384 1.47 -11.02 -0.67
C LYS A 384 1.13 -12.14 -1.65
N ALA A 385 0.56 -11.81 -2.80
CA ALA A 385 0.29 -12.78 -3.86
C ALA A 385 1.60 -13.35 -4.43
N LEU A 386 2.55 -12.49 -4.79
CA LEU A 386 3.84 -12.88 -5.37
C LEU A 386 4.68 -13.72 -4.41
N SER A 387 4.57 -13.50 -3.11
CA SER A 387 5.29 -14.27 -2.09
C SER A 387 4.94 -15.77 -2.12
N ARG A 388 3.75 -16.15 -2.60
CA ARG A 388 3.31 -17.55 -2.77
C ARG A 388 4.13 -18.29 -3.84
N LEU A 389 4.76 -17.55 -4.76
CA LEU A 389 5.73 -18.06 -5.72
C LEU A 389 7.18 -18.02 -5.21
N GLY A 390 7.39 -17.62 -3.94
CA GLY A 390 8.72 -17.46 -3.35
C GLY A 390 9.44 -16.19 -3.77
N ILE A 391 8.73 -15.22 -4.37
CA ILE A 391 9.27 -13.92 -4.78
C ILE A 391 9.31 -13.00 -3.55
N LYS A 392 10.47 -12.42 -3.27
CA LYS A 392 10.67 -11.48 -2.17
C LYS A 392 10.23 -10.08 -2.60
N GLY A 393 9.18 -9.55 -1.97
CA GLY A 393 8.65 -8.23 -2.27
C GLY A 393 9.30 -7.12 -1.43
N TYR A 394 9.49 -5.96 -2.06
CA TYR A 394 9.94 -4.72 -1.43
C TYR A 394 9.07 -3.57 -1.93
N GLY A 395 8.61 -2.70 -1.02
CA GLY A 395 7.96 -1.46 -1.41
C GLY A 395 9.02 -0.40 -1.75
N PHE A 396 9.05 0.01 -3.01
CA PHE A 396 10.01 0.98 -3.52
C PHE A 396 9.45 1.84 -4.65
N ALA A 397 8.67 2.86 -4.27
CA ALA A 397 8.21 3.96 -5.14
C ALA A 397 8.99 5.23 -4.75
N PRO A 398 10.19 5.47 -5.32
CA PRO A 398 11.11 6.48 -4.79
C PRO A 398 10.59 7.90 -4.98
N LEU A 399 10.38 8.62 -3.87
CA LEU A 399 9.90 10.00 -3.86
C LEU A 399 10.77 10.85 -2.93
N LYS A 400 11.36 11.91 -3.45
CA LYS A 400 12.06 12.93 -2.67
C LYS A 400 11.07 14.02 -2.26
N LEU A 401 10.60 13.95 -1.02
CA LEU A 401 9.51 14.78 -0.51
C LEU A 401 10.03 15.98 0.29
N PRO A 402 9.32 17.13 0.27
CA PRO A 402 9.57 18.23 1.20
C PRO A 402 9.37 17.81 2.66
N PRO A 403 10.10 18.42 3.62
CA PRO A 403 10.02 18.05 5.04
C PRO A 403 8.63 18.16 5.66
N GLU A 404 7.85 19.13 5.20
CA GLU A 404 6.49 19.42 5.68
C GLU A 404 5.40 18.61 4.99
N PHE A 405 5.75 17.81 3.99
CA PHE A 405 4.76 17.04 3.23
C PHE A 405 4.34 15.80 4.02
N ASP A 406 3.09 15.76 4.45
CA ASP A 406 2.52 14.62 5.16
C ASP A 406 2.08 13.55 4.16
N PHE A 407 3.06 12.78 3.65
CA PHE A 407 2.85 11.72 2.67
C PHE A 407 1.91 10.62 3.19
N PRO A 408 2.08 10.13 4.45
CA PRO A 408 1.16 9.16 5.01
C PRO A 408 -0.31 9.60 5.07
N ALA A 409 -0.57 10.89 5.18
CA ALA A 409 -1.94 11.40 5.19
C ALA A 409 -2.59 11.44 3.80
N MET A 410 -1.81 11.23 2.74
CA MET A 410 -2.34 11.20 1.37
C MET A 410 -3.02 9.87 1.04
N PHE A 411 -2.55 8.74 1.60
CA PHE A 411 -3.16 7.43 1.36
C PHE A 411 -4.63 7.42 1.78
N HIS A 412 -5.52 7.14 0.83
CA HIS A 412 -6.98 7.15 1.00
C HIS A 412 -7.55 8.49 1.50
N GLY A 413 -6.71 9.55 1.53
CA GLY A 413 -7.05 10.86 2.04
C GLY A 413 -7.93 11.68 1.08
N VAL A 414 -8.46 12.80 1.61
CA VAL A 414 -9.06 13.87 0.81
C VAL A 414 -7.93 14.76 0.31
N ASP A 415 -8.07 15.31 -0.90
CA ASP A 415 -7.04 16.17 -1.51
C ASP A 415 -5.69 15.46 -1.67
N GLU A 416 -5.72 14.17 -2.03
CA GLU A 416 -4.54 13.38 -2.36
C GLU A 416 -3.76 14.05 -3.48
N ARG A 417 -2.45 14.17 -3.29
CA ARG A 417 -1.56 14.87 -4.22
C ARG A 417 -0.12 14.45 -4.07
N VAL A 418 0.69 14.67 -5.12
CA VAL A 418 2.13 14.39 -5.13
C VAL A 418 2.90 15.56 -5.73
N PRO A 419 4.08 15.95 -5.19
CA PRO A 419 4.92 16.97 -5.80
C PRO A 419 5.46 16.53 -7.17
N LEU A 420 5.39 17.41 -8.17
CA LEU A 420 5.87 17.12 -9.53
C LEU A 420 7.37 16.79 -9.55
N ASP A 421 8.18 17.51 -8.78
CA ASP A 421 9.63 17.26 -8.69
C ASP A 421 9.93 15.88 -8.08
N ALA A 422 9.06 15.37 -7.20
CA ALA A 422 9.20 14.04 -6.61
C ALA A 422 8.96 12.94 -7.67
N LEU A 423 8.02 13.14 -8.59
CA LEU A 423 7.79 12.23 -9.72
C LEU A 423 9.02 12.16 -10.65
N VAL A 424 9.59 13.32 -10.99
CA VAL A 424 10.81 13.41 -11.81
C VAL A 424 12.00 12.73 -11.13
N PHE A 425 12.13 12.92 -9.81
CA PHE A 425 13.16 12.23 -9.03
C PHE A 425 12.97 10.71 -9.07
N GLY A 426 11.74 10.25 -8.79
CA GLY A 426 11.41 8.83 -8.75
C GLY A 426 11.66 8.13 -10.08
N ARG A 427 11.21 8.72 -11.20
CA ARG A 427 11.51 8.24 -12.55
C ARG A 427 13.01 8.02 -12.76
N ARG A 428 13.86 9.00 -12.42
CA ARG A 428 15.32 8.91 -12.61
C ARG A 428 15.94 7.80 -11.77
N VAL A 429 15.49 7.66 -10.51
CA VAL A 429 15.95 6.60 -9.62
C VAL A 429 15.54 5.23 -10.17
N LEU A 430 14.28 5.06 -10.59
CA LEU A 430 13.81 3.81 -11.19
C LEU A 430 14.56 3.49 -12.49
N THR A 431 14.75 4.46 -13.39
CA THR A 431 15.50 4.24 -14.63
C THR A 431 16.90 3.69 -14.35
N ASP A 432 17.63 4.30 -13.41
CA ASP A 432 18.98 3.84 -13.04
C ASP A 432 18.97 2.46 -12.37
N LEU A 433 18.02 2.20 -11.47
CA LEU A 433 17.88 0.91 -10.81
C LEU A 433 17.59 -0.20 -11.83
N LEU A 434 16.58 0.00 -12.69
CA LEU A 434 16.15 -1.01 -13.64
C LEU A 434 17.22 -1.30 -14.71
N LEU A 435 18.06 -0.32 -15.06
CA LEU A 435 19.16 -0.51 -15.98
C LEU A 435 20.33 -1.29 -15.39
N ASN A 436 20.64 -1.06 -14.13
CA ASN A 436 21.94 -1.46 -13.57
C ASN A 436 21.85 -2.65 -12.62
N TYR A 437 20.67 -2.94 -12.06
CA TYR A 437 20.45 -4.10 -11.20
C TYR A 437 20.28 -5.37 -12.05
#